data_acc8feb85239e51fc0424183166d6d84
#
_entry.id   acc8feb85239e51fc0424183166d6d84
#
_cell.length_a   1.000
_cell.length_b   1.000
_cell.length_c   1.000
_cell.angle_alpha   90.00
_cell.angle_beta   90.00
_cell.angle_gamma   90.00
#
_symmetry.space_group_name_H-M   'P 1'
#
loop_
_entity.id
_entity.type
_entity.pdbx_description
1 polymer ?
#
loop_
_entity_poly.entity_id
_entity_poly.type
_entity_poly.pdbx_seq_one_letter_code
_entity_poly.pdbx_strand_id
1 'polypeptide(L)'
;SFVDVVHRIREVTQAVPGLNARASEVRIFLDATSVAEDFRHYIQHLRSELSKTPGNEFPVWGSLSWVDPGDPQLTHTALAGAQVGGTNYAGCVFDTWERKWVSTVTLSVDGRSFNFDPIYQACMRFRDFVVPWLLDTYAPGIKLLEELPIVSTRFQVVKRNGA
;
A
#
# COMPACT_ATOMS: atom_id res chain seq x y z
N SER A 1 5.29 5.36 4.58
CA SER A 1 4.21 5.31 3.57
C SER A 1 3.65 3.91 3.44
N PHE A 2 2.47 3.74 2.82
CA PHE A 2 1.88 2.41 2.60
C PHE A 2 2.80 1.52 1.74
N VAL A 3 3.44 2.11 0.72
CA VAL A 3 4.44 1.43 -0.12
C VAL A 3 5.58 0.83 0.72
N ASP A 4 6.12 1.59 1.68
CA ASP A 4 7.19 1.11 2.56
C ASP A 4 6.71 -0.02 3.48
N VAL A 5 5.48 0.07 3.97
CA VAL A 5 4.89 -0.99 4.81
C VAL A 5 4.76 -2.29 4.02
N VAL A 6 4.18 -2.22 2.82
CA VAL A 6 4.03 -3.39 1.94
C VAL A 6 5.39 -4.01 1.61
N HIS A 7 6.36 -3.17 1.25
CA HIS A 7 7.71 -3.65 0.96
C HIS A 7 8.34 -4.34 2.18
N ARG A 8 8.23 -3.76 3.39
CA ARG A 8 8.76 -4.39 4.62
C ARG A 8 8.07 -5.72 4.93
N ILE A 9 6.75 -5.82 4.73
CA ILE A 9 6.05 -7.10 4.90
C ILE A 9 6.63 -8.14 3.93
N ARG A 10 6.90 -7.77 2.69
CA ARG A 10 7.52 -8.66 1.69
C ARG A 10 8.91 -9.15 2.15
N GLU A 11 9.77 -8.23 2.57
CA GLU A 11 11.12 -8.59 3.06
C GLU A 11 11.06 -9.52 4.27
N VAL A 12 10.22 -9.20 5.25
CA VAL A 12 10.04 -10.07 6.44
C VAL A 12 9.49 -11.43 6.02
N THR A 13 8.50 -11.48 5.13
CA THR A 13 7.93 -12.74 4.63
C THR A 13 8.99 -13.66 4.03
N GLN A 14 9.94 -13.10 3.29
CA GLN A 14 11.03 -13.85 2.66
C GLN A 14 12.11 -14.26 3.66
N ALA A 15 12.23 -13.57 4.80
CA ALA A 15 13.26 -13.81 5.81
C ALA A 15 12.79 -14.68 6.98
N VAL A 16 11.49 -14.89 7.18
CA VAL A 16 10.97 -15.68 8.32
C VAL A 16 11.35 -17.15 8.18
N PRO A 17 12.13 -17.70 9.16
CA PRO A 17 12.51 -19.10 9.12
C PRO A 17 11.29 -20.03 9.14
N GLY A 18 11.32 -21.08 8.32
CA GLY A 18 10.24 -22.07 8.24
C GLY A 18 9.02 -21.64 7.43
N LEU A 19 8.86 -20.38 7.09
CA LEU A 19 7.83 -19.96 6.15
C LEU A 19 8.24 -20.34 4.73
N ASN A 20 7.50 -21.30 4.14
CA ASN A 20 7.84 -21.80 2.83
C ASN A 20 7.50 -20.77 1.73
N ALA A 21 8.52 -20.16 1.14
CA ALA A 21 8.35 -19.20 0.04
C ALA A 21 7.65 -19.79 -1.21
N ARG A 22 7.57 -21.12 -1.32
CA ARG A 22 6.86 -21.80 -2.41
C ARG A 22 5.41 -22.14 -2.05
N ALA A 23 4.96 -21.88 -0.81
CA ALA A 23 3.55 -22.02 -0.46
C ALA A 23 2.71 -21.09 -1.36
N SER A 24 1.54 -21.56 -1.76
CA SER A 24 0.65 -20.86 -2.70
C SER A 24 0.32 -19.45 -2.20
N GLU A 25 -0.02 -19.33 -0.92
CA GLU A 25 -0.43 -18.09 -0.26
C GLU A 25 0.71 -17.07 -0.23
N VAL A 26 1.93 -17.53 0.07
CA VAL A 26 3.13 -16.67 0.08
C VAL A 26 3.43 -16.17 -1.33
N ARG A 27 3.39 -17.07 -2.33
CA ARG A 27 3.64 -16.69 -3.71
C ARG A 27 2.60 -15.71 -4.23
N ILE A 28 1.31 -15.98 -4.00
CA ILE A 28 0.22 -15.09 -4.42
C ILE A 28 0.42 -13.69 -3.81
N PHE A 29 0.77 -13.61 -2.53
CA PHE A 29 1.06 -12.33 -1.88
C PHE A 29 2.27 -11.62 -2.51
N LEU A 30 3.39 -12.31 -2.68
CA LEU A 30 4.60 -11.73 -3.25
C LEU A 30 4.38 -11.27 -4.70
N ASP A 31 3.66 -12.03 -5.50
CA ASP A 31 3.33 -11.66 -6.89
C ASP A 31 2.41 -10.43 -6.93
N ALA A 32 1.34 -10.44 -6.15
CA ALA A 32 0.35 -9.35 -6.11
C ALA A 32 0.93 -8.02 -5.59
N THR A 33 1.98 -8.06 -4.80
CA THR A 33 2.60 -6.89 -4.19
C THR A 33 3.96 -6.52 -4.79
N SER A 34 4.39 -7.17 -5.86
CA SER A 34 5.72 -6.98 -6.47
C SER A 34 5.99 -5.53 -6.88
N VAL A 35 4.98 -4.82 -7.35
CA VAL A 35 5.07 -3.40 -7.72
C VAL A 35 5.55 -2.50 -6.59
N ALA A 36 5.41 -2.92 -5.32
CA ALA A 36 5.89 -2.14 -4.18
C ALA A 36 7.42 -1.97 -4.17
N GLU A 37 8.17 -2.91 -4.74
CA GLU A 37 9.62 -2.81 -4.85
C GLU A 37 10.02 -1.70 -5.83
N ASP A 38 9.38 -1.63 -6.98
CA ASP A 38 9.62 -0.61 -8.00
C ASP A 38 9.30 0.79 -7.47
N PHE A 39 8.15 0.95 -6.81
CA PHE A 39 7.74 2.24 -6.25
C PHE A 39 8.64 2.68 -5.10
N ARG A 40 9.07 1.76 -4.24
CA ARG A 40 10.02 2.07 -3.18
C ARG A 40 11.35 2.52 -3.76
N HIS A 41 11.88 1.81 -4.74
CA HIS A 41 13.12 2.18 -5.41
C HIS A 41 13.02 3.59 -6.00
N TYR A 42 11.93 3.88 -6.72
CA TYR A 42 11.68 5.19 -7.28
C TYR A 42 11.64 6.29 -6.21
N ILE A 43 10.89 6.08 -5.11
CA ILE A 43 10.78 7.05 -4.02
C ILE A 43 12.14 7.31 -3.36
N GLN A 44 12.94 6.28 -3.14
CA GLN A 44 14.27 6.42 -2.54
C GLN A 44 15.26 7.17 -3.44
N HIS A 45 15.13 7.03 -4.75
CA HIS A 45 15.99 7.66 -5.74
C HIS A 45 15.35 8.85 -6.46
N LEU A 46 14.31 9.42 -5.87
CA LEU A 46 13.46 10.44 -6.45
C LEU A 46 14.25 11.59 -7.11
N ARG A 47 15.28 12.11 -6.44
CA ARG A 47 16.12 13.18 -7.01
C ARG A 47 16.80 12.77 -8.30
N SER A 48 17.30 11.55 -8.38
CA SER A 48 17.94 11.01 -9.58
C SER A 48 16.91 10.75 -10.67
N GLU A 49 15.74 10.24 -10.32
CA GLU A 49 14.68 9.97 -11.28
C GLU A 49 14.12 11.27 -11.89
N LEU A 50 13.91 12.30 -11.08
CA LEU A 50 13.47 13.62 -11.56
C LEU A 50 14.48 14.26 -12.53
N SER A 51 15.77 14.05 -12.32
CA SER A 51 16.80 14.60 -13.21
C SER A 51 16.87 13.90 -14.58
N LYS A 52 16.30 12.72 -14.72
CA LYS A 52 16.19 11.98 -15.99
C LYS A 52 14.97 12.40 -16.80
N THR A 53 13.99 13.04 -16.16
CA THR A 53 12.75 13.45 -16.80
C THR A 53 13.01 14.70 -17.67
N PRO A 54 12.64 14.69 -18.94
CA PRO A 54 12.75 15.88 -19.81
C PRO A 54 12.01 17.08 -19.19
N GLY A 55 12.55 18.28 -19.33
CA GLY A 55 12.12 19.49 -18.61
C GLY A 55 10.67 19.95 -18.85
N ASN A 56 9.99 19.39 -19.85
CA ASN A 56 8.59 19.66 -20.20
C ASN A 56 7.65 18.49 -19.86
N GLU A 57 8.17 17.42 -19.28
CA GLU A 57 7.38 16.25 -18.91
C GLU A 57 7.35 16.13 -17.40
N PHE A 58 6.16 16.19 -16.82
CA PHE A 58 5.96 15.98 -15.39
C PHE A 58 5.33 14.61 -15.18
N PRO A 59 5.92 13.76 -14.33
CA PRO A 59 5.31 12.48 -14.02
C PRO A 59 3.98 12.68 -13.30
N VAL A 60 3.02 11.83 -13.58
CA VAL A 60 1.83 11.70 -12.73
C VAL A 60 2.24 10.93 -11.48
N TRP A 61 2.01 11.54 -10.33
CA TRP A 61 2.38 11.00 -9.03
C TRP A 61 1.29 10.14 -8.41
N GLY A 62 0.05 10.45 -8.75
CA GLY A 62 -1.08 9.72 -8.24
C GLY A 62 -2.41 10.19 -8.79
N SER A 63 -3.39 9.34 -8.65
CA SER A 63 -4.78 9.65 -8.92
C SER A 63 -5.66 9.17 -7.78
N LEU A 64 -6.67 9.96 -7.48
CA LEU A 64 -7.77 9.60 -6.60
C LEU A 64 -9.04 9.73 -7.42
N SER A 65 -9.80 8.66 -7.53
CA SER A 65 -11.09 8.66 -8.21
C SER A 65 -12.18 8.23 -7.24
N TRP A 66 -13.28 8.97 -7.22
CA TRP A 66 -14.40 8.65 -6.33
C TRP A 66 -15.73 8.82 -7.04
N VAL A 67 -16.70 8.06 -6.55
CA VAL A 67 -18.09 8.17 -6.97
C VAL A 67 -18.75 9.29 -6.17
N ASP A 68 -19.55 10.12 -6.86
CA ASP A 68 -20.26 11.22 -6.18
C ASP A 68 -21.25 10.64 -5.15
N PRO A 69 -21.25 11.14 -3.90
CA PRO A 69 -22.15 10.64 -2.88
C PRO A 69 -23.64 10.89 -3.16
N GLY A 70 -23.95 11.90 -3.97
CA GLY A 70 -25.33 12.27 -4.32
C GLY A 70 -25.81 11.65 -5.64
N ASP A 71 -24.89 11.23 -6.51
CA ASP A 71 -25.19 10.62 -7.81
C ASP A 71 -24.24 9.46 -8.12
N PRO A 72 -24.68 8.22 -7.94
CA PRO A 72 -23.85 7.04 -8.20
C PRO A 72 -23.38 6.85 -9.65
N GLN A 73 -23.92 7.61 -10.59
CA GLN A 73 -23.48 7.58 -11.99
C GLN A 73 -22.39 8.63 -12.29
N LEU A 74 -22.20 9.59 -11.41
CA LEU A 74 -21.18 10.62 -11.55
C LEU A 74 -19.89 10.20 -10.85
N THR A 75 -18.79 10.28 -11.58
CA THR A 75 -17.46 9.98 -11.04
C THR A 75 -16.54 11.18 -11.19
N HIS A 76 -15.69 11.39 -10.22
CA HIS A 76 -14.68 12.44 -10.18
C HIS A 76 -13.29 11.84 -10.17
N THR A 77 -12.32 12.55 -10.73
CA THR A 77 -10.91 12.17 -10.68
C THR A 77 -10.06 13.40 -10.38
N ALA A 78 -9.23 13.30 -9.37
CA ALA A 78 -8.16 14.25 -9.07
C ALA A 78 -6.81 13.62 -9.41
N LEU A 79 -6.00 14.37 -10.15
CA LEU A 79 -4.64 13.96 -10.52
C LEU A 79 -3.62 14.83 -9.78
N ALA A 80 -2.60 14.19 -9.23
CA ALA A 80 -1.42 14.87 -8.71
C ALA A 80 -0.31 14.76 -9.77
N GLY A 81 0.07 15.89 -10.35
CA GLY A 81 1.03 15.97 -11.45
C GLY A 81 0.39 16.21 -12.81
N ALA A 82 1.20 16.20 -13.86
CA ALA A 82 0.73 16.33 -15.23
C ALA A 82 0.74 14.97 -15.93
N GLN A 83 -0.22 14.76 -16.80
CA GLN A 83 -0.25 13.56 -17.63
C GLN A 83 0.76 13.71 -18.74
N VAL A 84 1.73 12.79 -18.80
CA VAL A 84 2.62 12.61 -19.93
C VAL A 84 2.05 11.51 -20.82
N GLY A 85 2.23 11.62 -22.12
CA GLY A 85 1.69 10.66 -23.10
C GLY A 85 2.00 9.22 -22.72
N GLY A 86 0.98 8.38 -22.66
CA GLY A 86 1.09 6.98 -22.29
C GLY A 86 1.03 6.67 -20.78
N THR A 87 0.88 7.66 -19.91
CA THR A 87 0.68 7.42 -18.49
C THR A 87 -0.76 6.99 -18.23
N ASN A 88 -0.93 5.79 -17.70
CA ASN A 88 -2.22 5.30 -17.28
C ASN A 88 -2.52 5.78 -15.86
N TYR A 89 -3.66 6.43 -15.69
CA TYR A 89 -4.26 6.64 -14.37
C TYR A 89 -5.57 5.84 -14.31
N ALA A 90 -5.85 5.26 -13.16
CA ALA A 90 -7.10 4.56 -12.96
C ALA A 90 -8.19 5.56 -12.58
N GLY A 91 -9.26 5.61 -13.36
CA GLY A 91 -10.54 6.20 -12.95
C GLY A 91 -11.28 5.26 -12.00
N CYS A 92 -12.51 5.59 -11.65
CA CYS A 92 -13.40 4.65 -10.97
C CYS A 92 -13.56 3.39 -11.81
N VAL A 93 -13.66 2.24 -11.15
CA VAL A 93 -13.87 0.94 -11.80
C VAL A 93 -15.32 0.54 -11.62
N PHE A 94 -15.95 0.05 -12.69
CA PHE A 94 -17.31 -0.48 -12.60
C PHE A 94 -17.27 -1.93 -12.10
N ASP A 95 -17.79 -2.16 -10.90
CA ASP A 95 -17.97 -3.50 -10.35
C ASP A 95 -19.17 -4.16 -11.02
N THR A 96 -18.90 -5.21 -11.82
CA THR A 96 -19.92 -5.93 -12.57
C THR A 96 -20.82 -6.80 -11.70
N TRP A 97 -20.36 -7.22 -10.52
CA TRP A 97 -21.14 -8.02 -9.58
C TRP A 97 -22.13 -7.16 -8.81
N GLU A 98 -21.61 -6.06 -8.24
CA GLU A 98 -22.45 -5.13 -7.48
C GLU A 98 -23.16 -4.11 -8.37
N ARG A 99 -22.83 -4.10 -9.68
CA ARG A 99 -23.38 -3.20 -10.70
C ARG A 99 -23.29 -1.72 -10.30
N LYS A 100 -22.17 -1.34 -9.72
CA LYS A 100 -21.91 0.02 -9.27
C LYS A 100 -20.47 0.45 -9.59
N TRP A 101 -20.27 1.76 -9.66
CA TRP A 101 -18.93 2.32 -9.71
C TRP A 101 -18.24 2.25 -8.35
N VAL A 102 -16.95 1.95 -8.35
CA VAL A 102 -16.11 1.85 -7.15
C VAL A 102 -15.00 2.86 -7.24
N SER A 103 -14.81 3.61 -6.15
CA SER A 103 -13.70 4.55 -6.00
C SER A 103 -12.36 3.83 -5.98
N THR A 104 -11.33 4.47 -6.54
CA THR A 104 -9.97 3.89 -6.58
C THR A 104 -8.93 4.91 -6.15
N VAL A 105 -7.86 4.42 -5.51
CA VAL A 105 -6.68 5.20 -5.18
C VAL A 105 -5.49 4.55 -5.85
N THR A 106 -4.79 5.30 -6.69
CA THR A 106 -3.66 4.80 -7.48
C THR A 106 -2.50 5.78 -7.43
N LEU A 107 -1.28 5.25 -7.23
CA LEU A 107 -0.05 5.97 -7.57
C LEU A 107 0.40 5.52 -8.95
N SER A 108 0.80 6.47 -9.79
CA SER A 108 1.27 6.17 -11.13
C SER A 108 2.59 6.88 -11.39
N VAL A 109 3.60 6.15 -11.82
CA VAL A 109 4.90 6.68 -12.15
C VAL A 109 5.46 5.87 -13.31
N ASP A 110 5.92 6.55 -14.35
CA ASP A 110 6.60 5.93 -15.50
C ASP A 110 5.83 4.74 -16.08
N GLY A 111 4.54 4.93 -16.33
CA GLY A 111 3.65 3.89 -16.87
C GLY A 111 3.30 2.73 -15.94
N ARG A 112 3.81 2.76 -14.70
CA ARG A 112 3.50 1.77 -13.66
C ARG A 112 2.44 2.29 -12.73
N SER A 113 1.60 1.41 -12.25
CA SER A 113 0.50 1.74 -11.34
C SER A 113 0.55 0.90 -10.06
N PHE A 114 0.49 1.58 -8.94
CA PHE A 114 0.34 0.98 -7.61
C PHE A 114 -1.11 1.22 -7.16
N ASN A 115 -1.94 0.22 -7.32
CA ASN A 115 -3.34 0.29 -6.93
C ASN A 115 -3.51 -0.13 -5.46
N PHE A 116 -4.03 0.77 -4.63
CA PHE A 116 -4.11 0.55 -3.19
C PHE A 116 -5.05 -0.57 -2.80
N ASP A 117 -6.24 -0.62 -3.39
CA ASP A 117 -7.28 -1.58 -2.98
C ASP A 117 -6.87 -3.04 -3.21
N PRO A 118 -6.44 -3.48 -4.41
CA PRO A 118 -6.04 -4.86 -4.61
C PRO A 118 -4.81 -5.25 -3.79
N ILE A 119 -3.87 -4.32 -3.57
CA ILE A 119 -2.69 -4.56 -2.74
C ILE A 119 -3.08 -4.69 -1.28
N TYR A 120 -3.97 -3.82 -0.78
CA TYR A 120 -4.52 -3.93 0.56
C TYR A 120 -5.21 -5.28 0.78
N GLN A 121 -6.06 -5.70 -0.16
CA GLN A 121 -6.73 -7.00 -0.11
C GLN A 121 -5.74 -8.18 -0.11
N ALA A 122 -4.66 -8.07 -0.88
CA ALA A 122 -3.61 -9.08 -0.88
C ALA A 122 -2.92 -9.16 0.50
N CYS A 123 -2.62 -8.01 1.12
CA CYS A 123 -2.07 -7.96 2.48
C CYS A 123 -3.01 -8.57 3.52
N MET A 124 -4.32 -8.27 3.42
CA MET A 124 -5.30 -8.81 4.37
C MET A 124 -5.45 -10.34 4.26
N ARG A 125 -5.54 -10.88 3.04
CA ARG A 125 -5.56 -12.33 2.82
C ARG A 125 -4.29 -13.01 3.32
N PHE A 126 -3.14 -12.40 3.07
CA PHE A 126 -1.87 -12.92 3.56
C PHE A 126 -1.80 -12.90 5.09
N ARG A 127 -2.29 -11.84 5.74
CA ARG A 127 -2.42 -11.76 7.21
C ARG A 127 -3.22 -12.93 7.75
N ASP A 128 -4.37 -13.21 7.15
CA ASP A 128 -5.29 -14.27 7.60
C ASP A 128 -4.66 -15.68 7.47
N PHE A 129 -3.70 -15.83 6.57
CA PHE A 129 -2.89 -17.03 6.45
C PHE A 129 -1.72 -17.04 7.44
N VAL A 130 -0.90 -15.96 7.47
CA VAL A 130 0.39 -15.99 8.15
C VAL A 130 0.27 -15.86 9.67
N VAL A 131 -0.74 -15.16 10.18
CA VAL A 131 -0.90 -14.95 11.62
C VAL A 131 -1.20 -16.25 12.37
N PRO A 132 -2.16 -17.09 11.96
CA PRO A 132 -2.33 -18.42 12.56
C PRO A 132 -1.06 -19.27 12.49
N TRP A 133 -0.40 -19.28 11.35
CA TRP A 133 0.84 -20.03 11.16
C TRP A 133 1.96 -19.56 12.12
N LEU A 134 2.12 -18.24 12.32
CA LEU A 134 3.10 -17.69 13.26
C LEU A 134 2.79 -18.08 14.71
N LEU A 135 1.51 -18.02 15.09
CA LEU A 135 1.07 -18.41 16.43
C LEU A 135 1.36 -19.89 16.71
N ASP A 136 0.98 -20.76 15.79
CA ASP A 136 1.21 -22.20 15.96
C ASP A 136 2.70 -22.54 16.00
N THR A 137 3.51 -21.82 15.20
CA THR A 137 4.95 -22.13 15.06
C THR A 137 5.80 -21.55 16.20
N TYR A 138 5.53 -20.29 16.59
CA TYR A 138 6.43 -19.56 17.51
C TYR A 138 5.81 -19.21 18.84
N ALA A 139 4.49 -19.26 18.96
CA ALA A 139 3.78 -18.85 20.17
C ALA A 139 2.58 -19.76 20.48
N PRO A 140 2.78 -21.09 20.55
CA PRO A 140 1.68 -22.01 20.79
C PRO A 140 1.00 -21.68 22.13
N GLY A 141 -0.33 -21.54 22.10
CA GLY A 141 -1.15 -21.21 23.27
C GLY A 141 -1.32 -19.72 23.56
N ILE A 142 -0.68 -18.82 22.82
CA ILE A 142 -0.99 -17.39 22.91
C ILE A 142 -2.26 -17.10 22.11
N LYS A 143 -3.23 -16.46 22.75
CA LYS A 143 -4.40 -15.89 22.06
C LYS A 143 -4.04 -14.48 21.61
N LEU A 144 -4.23 -14.19 20.32
CA LEU A 144 -4.20 -12.80 19.84
C LEU A 144 -5.28 -12.01 20.55
N LEU A 145 -4.92 -10.85 21.04
CA LEU A 145 -5.92 -9.87 21.46
C LEU A 145 -6.64 -9.40 20.19
N GLU A 146 -7.95 -9.32 20.25
CA GLU A 146 -8.79 -8.82 19.12
C GLU A 146 -8.40 -7.38 18.76
N GLU A 147 -7.89 -6.65 19.73
CA GLU A 147 -7.36 -5.28 19.55
C GLU A 147 -5.89 -5.23 19.94
N LEU A 148 -5.10 -4.50 19.18
CA LEU A 148 -3.71 -4.21 19.55
C LEU A 148 -3.70 -3.38 20.83
N PRO A 149 -2.88 -3.72 21.84
CA PRO A 149 -2.79 -2.92 23.04
C PRO A 149 -2.29 -1.52 22.68
N ILE A 150 -3.10 -0.51 22.96
CA ILE A 150 -2.69 0.89 22.83
C ILE A 150 -1.88 1.23 24.06
N VAL A 151 -0.56 1.36 23.87
CA VAL A 151 0.31 1.89 24.92
C VAL A 151 0.31 3.41 24.80
N SER A 152 -0.39 4.07 25.74
CA SER A 152 -0.36 5.54 25.85
C SER A 152 0.68 5.94 26.89
N THR A 153 1.70 6.68 26.47
CA THR A 153 2.71 7.23 27.37
C THR A 153 2.50 8.74 27.49
N ARG A 154 2.20 9.20 28.72
CA ARG A 154 2.06 10.63 29.01
C ARG A 154 3.36 11.14 29.65
N PHE A 155 4.04 12.07 28.99
CA PHE A 155 5.21 12.74 29.54
C PHE A 155 4.78 14.07 30.18
N GLN A 156 5.20 14.28 31.43
CA GLN A 156 5.04 15.55 32.11
C GLN A 156 6.42 16.23 32.19
N VAL A 157 6.58 17.34 31.47
CA VAL A 157 7.78 18.15 31.54
C VAL A 157 7.67 19.09 32.74
N VAL A 158 8.42 18.80 33.79
CA VAL A 158 8.52 19.70 34.94
C VAL A 158 9.66 20.67 34.67
N LYS A 159 9.35 21.95 34.51
CA LYS A 159 10.36 23.03 34.50
C LYS A 159 11.01 23.06 35.89
N ARG A 160 12.27 22.69 36.02
CA ARG A 160 13.06 23.05 37.19
C ARG A 160 13.31 24.56 37.10
N ASN A 161 12.68 25.34 38.00
CA ASN A 161 13.09 26.69 38.21
C ASN A 161 14.52 26.64 38.73
N GLY A 162 15.42 27.22 37.94
CA GLY A 162 16.83 27.31 38.31
C GLY A 162 16.98 28.14 39.59
N ALA A 163 17.88 27.64 40.45
CA ALA A 163 18.41 28.44 41.56
C ALA A 163 19.38 29.47 41.00
#